data_66d6b51aed935f4f1cb60aca0baa1b28
#
_entry.id   66d6b51aed935f4f1cb60aca0baa1b28
#
_cell.length_a   1.000
_cell.length_b   1.000
_cell.length_c   1.000
_cell.angle_alpha   90.00
_cell.angle_beta   90.00
_cell.angle_gamma   90.00
#
_symmetry.space_group_name_H-M   'P 1'
#
loop_
_entity.id
_entity.type
_entity.pdbx_description
1 polymer ?
#
loop_
_entity_poly.entity_id
_entity_poly.type
_entity_poly.pdbx_seq_one_letter_code
_entity_poly.pdbx_strand_id
1 'polypeptide(L)'
;MSTATIIRTAQSAGIATVAAVIFCTPLVALAQTSAPPRAVQAPVKQKPAPQPAAAQVQSAQTPTTQGSATSKTSGSDDVVARVGGTNVSADDLRAYVAALGAREQEALAKDPALLSQTVRLLLANRLVLQEVVARKWDQQPNVVAQLDRMREAALVELYLQSVSTPPANFPNEDDLQKVYDANRSAMLVPRQFELAQIFVAAPKDADKAVEDKAKQSLDDILRKLKAPGADFAAIADADNGAKDGGNLGWVAESQIRPEIRTHVLGLAKNAVSDPIRLDDGWHILKLIDTKAAYTRTLPEVRDQLSQQMRTERATMLRRAYLAELLKEHPPVLNELALSGLFDNSRK
;
A
#
# COMPACT_ATOMS: atom_id res chain seq x y z
N MET A 1 -23.85 15.30 4.59
CA MET A 1 -22.64 16.13 4.34
C MET A 1 -22.32 17.02 5.55
N SER A 2 -22.21 16.53 6.79
CA SER A 2 -22.10 17.46 7.93
C SER A 2 -21.26 16.98 9.11
N THR A 3 -20.47 15.92 8.98
CA THR A 3 -19.54 15.51 10.05
C THR A 3 -18.21 16.29 10.04
N ALA A 4 -17.96 17.11 8.99
CA ALA A 4 -16.68 17.77 8.79
C ALA A 4 -16.46 19.04 9.61
N THR A 5 -17.49 19.58 10.28
CA THR A 5 -17.46 20.94 10.82
C THR A 5 -16.79 21.08 12.18
N ILE A 6 -16.76 20.00 12.98
CA ILE A 6 -16.08 20.02 14.30
C ILE A 6 -14.60 19.67 14.20
N ILE A 7 -14.22 18.85 13.21
CA ILE A 7 -12.85 18.36 13.04
C ILE A 7 -12.11 19.32 12.10
N ARG A 8 -11.01 19.89 12.57
CA ARG A 8 -10.09 20.67 11.76
C ARG A 8 -9.49 19.73 10.71
N THR A 9 -9.82 19.91 9.43
CA THR A 9 -9.03 19.31 8.36
C THR A 9 -7.61 19.82 8.49
N ALA A 10 -6.68 18.91 8.82
CA ALA A 10 -5.27 19.21 8.87
C ALA A 10 -4.80 19.57 7.46
N GLN A 11 -4.81 20.85 7.12
CA GLN A 11 -3.99 21.38 6.04
C GLN A 11 -2.54 21.35 6.51
N SER A 12 -1.77 20.57 5.82
CA SER A 12 -0.36 20.26 5.97
C SER A 12 0.52 21.43 6.36
N ALA A 13 1.08 21.38 7.57
CA ALA A 13 2.38 21.98 7.86
C ALA A 13 3.24 20.86 8.47
N GLY A 14 4.27 20.48 7.74
CA GLY A 14 5.41 19.63 7.99
C GLY A 14 5.47 18.85 9.31
N ILE A 15 4.97 17.64 9.31
CA ILE A 15 5.44 16.60 10.22
C ILE A 15 5.83 15.44 9.31
N ALA A 16 7.05 14.96 9.48
CA ALA A 16 7.63 13.88 8.72
C ALA A 16 6.66 12.70 8.64
N THR A 17 6.02 12.56 7.50
CA THR A 17 5.21 11.41 7.15
C THR A 17 6.14 10.22 7.05
N VAL A 18 5.97 9.26 7.96
CA VAL A 18 6.42 7.89 7.72
C VAL A 18 5.72 7.46 6.43
N ALA A 19 6.46 7.50 5.33
CA ALA A 19 5.98 7.08 4.04
C ALA A 19 5.72 5.58 4.10
N ALA A 20 4.46 5.21 4.23
CA ALA A 20 4.01 3.92 3.77
C ALA A 20 4.23 3.91 2.25
N VAL A 21 5.27 3.22 1.81
CA VAL A 21 5.52 2.96 0.40
C VAL A 21 4.43 1.99 -0.07
N ILE A 22 3.31 2.57 -0.50
CA ILE A 22 2.36 1.86 -1.33
C ILE A 22 3.04 1.69 -2.68
N PHE A 23 3.37 0.47 -3.03
CA PHE A 23 3.76 0.10 -4.39
C PHE A 23 2.60 0.42 -5.33
N CYS A 24 2.65 1.64 -5.88
CA CYS A 24 1.80 2.05 -6.99
C CYS A 24 2.44 1.50 -8.27
N THR A 25 1.99 0.36 -8.74
CA THR A 25 2.30 -0.11 -10.09
C THR A 25 1.70 0.88 -11.08
N PRO A 26 2.47 1.45 -12.02
CA PRO A 26 1.90 2.29 -13.05
C PRO A 26 1.09 1.40 -14.02
N LEU A 27 -0.20 1.63 -14.06
CA LEU A 27 -1.08 1.13 -15.11
C LEU A 27 -0.73 1.92 -16.38
N VAL A 28 0.05 1.31 -17.27
CA VAL A 28 0.33 1.86 -18.60
C VAL A 28 -0.94 1.74 -19.42
N ALA A 29 -1.63 2.85 -19.61
CA ALA A 29 -2.72 2.97 -20.56
C ALA A 29 -2.13 2.90 -21.98
N LEU A 30 -2.36 1.79 -22.68
CA LEU A 30 -2.09 1.64 -24.10
C LEU A 30 -3.11 2.47 -24.91
N ALA A 31 -2.72 3.64 -25.36
CA ALA A 31 -3.43 4.37 -26.40
C ALA A 31 -3.17 3.66 -27.75
N GLN A 32 -4.22 3.06 -28.30
CA GLN A 32 -4.24 2.53 -29.67
C GLN A 32 -4.30 3.71 -30.65
N THR A 33 -3.24 3.95 -31.40
CA THR A 33 -3.31 4.72 -32.65
C THR A 33 -3.15 3.78 -33.83
N SER A 34 -4.24 3.64 -34.56
CA SER A 34 -4.32 2.95 -35.84
C SER A 34 -3.63 3.77 -36.92
N ALA A 35 -2.70 3.17 -37.70
CA ALA A 35 -2.24 3.68 -38.97
C ALA A 35 -2.23 2.56 -40.03
N PRO A 36 -2.51 2.89 -41.31
CA PRO A 36 -2.96 1.95 -42.34
C PRO A 36 -1.83 1.19 -43.03
N PRO A 37 -2.13 0.14 -43.82
CA PRO A 37 -1.15 -0.77 -44.39
C PRO A 37 -0.49 -0.21 -45.66
N ARG A 38 0.81 -0.35 -45.82
CA ARG A 38 1.53 -0.08 -47.05
C ARG A 38 2.22 -1.33 -47.60
N ALA A 39 2.05 -1.46 -48.86
CA ALA A 39 2.29 -2.52 -49.83
C ALA A 39 3.60 -3.32 -49.74
N VAL A 40 3.42 -4.57 -50.11
CA VAL A 40 4.31 -5.64 -50.50
C VAL A 40 5.38 -5.19 -51.53
N GLN A 41 6.64 -5.51 -51.29
CA GLN A 41 7.64 -5.72 -52.38
C GLN A 41 8.38 -7.03 -52.11
N ALA A 42 8.51 -7.80 -53.22
CA ALA A 42 9.02 -9.15 -53.30
C ALA A 42 10.56 -9.25 -53.31
N PRO A 43 11.14 -10.47 -53.23
CA PRO A 43 12.48 -10.71 -52.71
C PRO A 43 13.58 -10.63 -53.74
N VAL A 44 14.74 -10.11 -53.36
CA VAL A 44 15.99 -10.19 -54.11
C VAL A 44 16.80 -11.40 -53.65
N LYS A 45 17.08 -12.31 -54.58
CA LYS A 45 17.97 -13.47 -54.44
C LYS A 45 19.42 -12.99 -54.26
N GLN A 46 20.12 -13.42 -53.24
CA GLN A 46 21.59 -13.40 -53.20
C GLN A 46 22.16 -14.82 -53.04
N LYS A 47 23.22 -15.06 -53.80
CA LYS A 47 23.94 -16.27 -54.11
C LYS A 47 24.90 -16.66 -52.97
N PRO A 48 25.18 -17.94 -52.76
CA PRO A 48 26.04 -18.39 -51.65
C PRO A 48 27.53 -18.33 -51.99
N ALA A 49 28.37 -18.01 -51.01
CA ALA A 49 29.81 -18.11 -51.03
C ALA A 49 30.32 -19.15 -50.00
N PRO A 50 31.50 -19.74 -50.24
CA PRO A 50 31.78 -21.16 -49.91
C PRO A 50 32.34 -21.41 -48.50
N GLN A 51 32.14 -22.62 -48.01
CA GLN A 51 32.71 -23.20 -46.79
C GLN A 51 34.22 -23.46 -46.94
N PRO A 52 35.02 -23.35 -45.87
CA PRO A 52 36.25 -24.09 -45.74
C PRO A 52 36.10 -25.36 -44.88
N ALA A 53 36.88 -26.33 -45.24
CA ALA A 53 36.87 -27.73 -44.91
C ALA A 53 37.15 -28.10 -43.44
N ALA A 54 36.70 -29.31 -43.15
CA ALA A 54 36.87 -30.07 -41.92
C ALA A 54 38.33 -30.28 -41.49
N ALA A 55 38.57 -30.21 -40.20
CA ALA A 55 39.68 -30.93 -39.55
C ALA A 55 39.09 -31.89 -38.50
N GLN A 56 39.25 -33.16 -38.78
CA GLN A 56 38.97 -34.25 -37.84
C GLN A 56 40.07 -34.26 -36.78
N VAL A 57 39.68 -34.30 -35.53
CA VAL A 57 40.54 -34.77 -34.42
C VAL A 57 39.80 -35.84 -33.63
N GLN A 58 40.52 -36.91 -33.49
CA GLN A 58 40.11 -38.22 -32.94
C GLN A 58 39.73 -38.21 -31.48
N SER A 59 38.87 -39.14 -31.20
CA SER A 59 38.34 -39.67 -29.96
C SER A 59 39.36 -39.87 -28.85
N ALA A 60 39.03 -39.43 -27.64
CA ALA A 60 39.47 -40.05 -26.40
C ALA A 60 38.22 -40.34 -25.53
N GLN A 61 37.95 -41.61 -25.36
CA GLN A 61 36.95 -42.15 -24.47
C GLN A 61 37.44 -42.02 -23.04
N THR A 62 36.62 -41.50 -22.15
CA THR A 62 36.74 -41.70 -20.71
C THR A 62 35.33 -41.99 -20.13
N PRO A 63 35.23 -42.78 -19.08
CA PRO A 63 34.08 -43.65 -18.84
C PRO A 63 32.91 -42.93 -18.16
N THR A 64 31.75 -43.28 -18.61
CA THR A 64 30.42 -42.95 -18.12
C THR A 64 30.27 -43.42 -16.67
N THR A 65 30.16 -42.48 -15.75
CA THR A 65 29.51 -42.74 -14.45
C THR A 65 28.04 -42.39 -14.65
N GLN A 66 27.22 -43.40 -14.81
CA GLN A 66 25.77 -43.31 -14.76
C GLN A 66 25.35 -42.86 -13.35
N GLY A 67 25.17 -41.57 -13.16
CA GLY A 67 24.33 -41.07 -12.10
C GLY A 67 22.87 -41.28 -12.51
N SER A 68 22.24 -42.33 -12.02
CA SER A 68 20.81 -42.55 -12.13
C SER A 68 20.09 -41.35 -11.51
N ALA A 69 19.70 -40.36 -12.33
CA ALA A 69 18.64 -39.45 -11.98
C ALA A 69 17.37 -40.33 -11.86
N THR A 70 17.04 -40.67 -10.65
CA THR A 70 15.76 -41.30 -10.33
C THR A 70 14.67 -40.28 -10.67
N SER A 71 14.14 -40.35 -11.88
CA SER A 71 12.86 -39.75 -12.23
C SER A 71 11.85 -40.38 -11.26
N LYS A 72 11.52 -39.67 -10.17
CA LYS A 72 10.35 -39.96 -9.39
C LYS A 72 9.16 -39.89 -10.35
N THR A 73 8.68 -41.05 -10.76
CA THR A 73 7.38 -41.20 -11.40
C THR A 73 6.36 -40.73 -10.36
N SER A 74 5.94 -39.48 -10.48
CA SER A 74 4.83 -38.94 -9.70
C SER A 74 3.61 -39.76 -10.07
N GLY A 75 3.15 -40.56 -9.12
CA GLY A 75 1.97 -41.42 -9.28
C GLY A 75 0.76 -40.53 -9.66
N SER A 76 -0.17 -41.14 -10.37
CA SER A 76 -1.42 -40.48 -10.83
C SER A 76 -2.27 -39.91 -9.69
N ASP A 77 -1.94 -40.16 -8.44
CA ASP A 77 -2.69 -39.77 -7.24
C ASP A 77 -2.38 -38.36 -6.76
N ASP A 78 -1.37 -37.69 -7.32
CA ASP A 78 -0.90 -36.37 -6.87
C ASP A 78 -1.41 -35.22 -7.76
N VAL A 79 -2.21 -35.52 -8.79
CA VAL A 79 -2.76 -34.50 -9.69
C VAL A 79 -4.00 -33.87 -9.09
N VAL A 80 -3.88 -32.61 -8.64
CA VAL A 80 -5.00 -31.84 -8.05
C VAL A 80 -5.94 -31.28 -9.11
N ALA A 81 -5.39 -30.92 -10.28
CA ALA A 81 -6.18 -30.36 -11.37
C ALA A 81 -5.53 -30.63 -12.72
N ARG A 82 -6.38 -30.72 -13.77
CA ARG A 82 -5.95 -30.94 -15.15
C ARG A 82 -6.72 -30.02 -16.09
N VAL A 83 -6.00 -29.46 -17.07
CA VAL A 83 -6.61 -28.71 -18.15
C VAL A 83 -5.84 -29.01 -19.46
N GLY A 84 -6.53 -29.49 -20.51
CA GLY A 84 -5.87 -29.98 -21.71
C GLY A 84 -4.85 -31.08 -21.40
N GLY A 85 -3.63 -30.95 -21.85
CA GLY A 85 -2.50 -31.85 -21.53
C GLY A 85 -1.71 -31.45 -20.28
N THR A 86 -2.12 -30.41 -19.55
CA THR A 86 -1.41 -29.83 -18.42
C THR A 86 -1.98 -30.31 -17.11
N ASN A 87 -1.12 -30.83 -16.23
CA ASN A 87 -1.46 -31.23 -14.86
C ASN A 87 -0.87 -30.20 -13.88
N VAL A 88 -1.60 -29.95 -12.80
CA VAL A 88 -1.10 -29.30 -11.58
C VAL A 88 -1.07 -30.35 -10.50
N SER A 89 0.12 -30.61 -9.96
CA SER A 89 0.29 -31.53 -8.85
C SER A 89 0.01 -30.84 -7.50
N ALA A 90 -0.18 -31.66 -6.47
CA ALA A 90 -0.29 -31.14 -5.09
C ALA A 90 1.00 -30.39 -4.68
N ASP A 91 2.16 -30.85 -5.13
CA ASP A 91 3.44 -30.20 -4.83
C ASP A 91 3.57 -28.85 -5.52
N ASP A 92 3.11 -28.70 -6.76
CA ASP A 92 3.05 -27.40 -7.43
C ASP A 92 2.18 -26.40 -6.66
N LEU A 93 1.03 -26.86 -6.17
CA LEU A 93 0.13 -26.02 -5.40
C LEU A 93 0.73 -25.67 -4.03
N ARG A 94 1.37 -26.63 -3.35
CA ARG A 94 2.08 -26.35 -2.08
C ARG A 94 3.20 -25.33 -2.27
N ALA A 95 4.01 -25.49 -3.33
CA ALA A 95 5.08 -24.55 -3.66
C ALA A 95 4.54 -23.15 -3.93
N TYR A 96 3.43 -23.06 -4.66
CA TYR A 96 2.76 -21.77 -4.91
C TYR A 96 2.26 -21.14 -3.61
N VAL A 97 1.54 -21.90 -2.79
CA VAL A 97 1.01 -21.40 -1.50
C VAL A 97 2.14 -21.00 -0.57
N ALA A 98 3.24 -21.75 -0.51
CA ALA A 98 4.41 -21.44 0.32
C ALA A 98 5.10 -20.12 -0.08
N ALA A 99 4.97 -19.70 -1.36
CA ALA A 99 5.51 -18.44 -1.84
C ALA A 99 4.62 -17.21 -1.50
N LEU A 100 3.39 -17.44 -1.03
CA LEU A 100 2.48 -16.39 -0.60
C LEU A 100 2.80 -15.89 0.81
N GLY A 101 2.31 -14.71 1.16
CA GLY A 101 2.38 -14.18 2.51
C GLY A 101 1.52 -15.00 3.50
N ALA A 102 1.86 -14.95 4.80
CA ALA A 102 1.16 -15.73 5.84
C ALA A 102 -0.35 -15.45 5.88
N ARG A 103 -0.77 -14.22 5.61
CA ARG A 103 -2.19 -13.82 5.58
C ARG A 103 -2.95 -14.47 4.43
N GLU A 104 -2.33 -14.50 3.24
CA GLU A 104 -2.91 -15.13 2.05
C GLU A 104 -2.96 -16.65 2.22
N GLN A 105 -1.93 -17.26 2.82
CA GLN A 105 -1.92 -18.69 3.15
C GLN A 105 -3.08 -19.04 4.08
N GLU A 106 -3.29 -18.27 5.13
CA GLU A 106 -4.39 -18.45 6.08
C GLU A 106 -5.77 -18.30 5.41
N ALA A 107 -5.92 -17.32 4.52
CA ALA A 107 -7.15 -17.11 3.76
C ALA A 107 -7.48 -18.31 2.86
N LEU A 108 -6.49 -18.83 2.13
CA LEU A 108 -6.65 -20.02 1.27
C LEU A 108 -6.96 -21.29 2.07
N ALA A 109 -6.39 -21.43 3.28
CA ALA A 109 -6.67 -22.57 4.15
C ALA A 109 -8.10 -22.59 4.71
N LYS A 110 -8.71 -21.41 4.88
CA LYS A 110 -10.06 -21.25 5.45
C LYS A 110 -11.17 -21.24 4.42
N ASP A 111 -10.86 -20.94 3.15
CA ASP A 111 -11.86 -20.78 2.09
C ASP A 111 -11.59 -21.73 0.90
N PRO A 112 -12.30 -22.88 0.83
CA PRO A 112 -12.17 -23.83 -0.28
C PRO A 112 -12.56 -23.23 -1.64
N ALA A 113 -13.46 -22.24 -1.68
CA ALA A 113 -13.88 -21.60 -2.92
C ALA A 113 -12.73 -20.70 -3.46
N LEU A 114 -12.09 -19.94 -2.58
CA LEU A 114 -10.91 -19.15 -2.90
C LEU A 114 -9.75 -20.05 -3.38
N LEU A 115 -9.50 -21.19 -2.71
CA LEU A 115 -8.51 -22.16 -3.14
C LEU A 115 -8.80 -22.70 -4.54
N SER A 116 -10.06 -23.08 -4.82
CA SER A 116 -10.49 -23.56 -6.15
C SER A 116 -10.30 -22.48 -7.23
N GLN A 117 -10.60 -21.24 -6.93
CA GLN A 117 -10.36 -20.10 -7.83
C GLN A 117 -8.87 -19.90 -8.10
N THR A 118 -8.03 -19.99 -7.08
CA THR A 118 -6.57 -19.87 -7.19
C THR A 118 -6.00 -21.00 -8.08
N VAL A 119 -6.46 -22.24 -7.90
CA VAL A 119 -6.05 -23.37 -8.76
C VAL A 119 -6.44 -23.14 -10.22
N ARG A 120 -7.65 -22.64 -10.49
CA ARG A 120 -8.08 -22.29 -11.86
C ARG A 120 -7.19 -21.22 -12.49
N LEU A 121 -6.81 -20.21 -11.72
CA LEU A 121 -5.90 -19.16 -12.18
C LEU A 121 -4.50 -19.71 -12.49
N LEU A 122 -3.97 -20.60 -11.67
CA LEU A 122 -2.70 -21.31 -11.92
C LEU A 122 -2.74 -22.13 -13.20
N LEU A 123 -3.84 -22.85 -13.43
CA LEU A 123 -4.03 -23.61 -14.67
C LEU A 123 -4.08 -22.68 -15.89
N ALA A 124 -4.83 -21.58 -15.80
CA ALA A 124 -4.92 -20.59 -16.87
C ALA A 124 -3.54 -19.98 -17.19
N ASN A 125 -2.77 -19.60 -16.17
CA ASN A 125 -1.40 -19.10 -16.35
C ASN A 125 -0.48 -20.13 -17.01
N ARG A 126 -0.58 -21.41 -16.64
CA ARG A 126 0.21 -22.48 -17.29
C ARG A 126 -0.16 -22.64 -18.75
N LEU A 127 -1.45 -22.58 -19.12
CA LEU A 127 -1.87 -22.62 -20.52
C LEU A 127 -1.32 -21.44 -21.32
N VAL A 128 -1.38 -20.24 -20.75
CA VAL A 128 -0.78 -19.04 -21.39
C VAL A 128 0.72 -19.22 -21.60
N LEU A 129 1.45 -19.74 -20.59
CA LEU A 129 2.88 -20.01 -20.73
C LEU A 129 3.18 -21.06 -21.83
N GLN A 130 2.36 -22.11 -21.94
CA GLN A 130 2.49 -23.08 -23.03
C GLN A 130 2.31 -22.42 -24.41
N GLU A 131 1.31 -21.52 -24.53
CA GLU A 131 1.07 -20.79 -25.75
C GLU A 131 2.23 -19.83 -26.10
N VAL A 132 2.79 -19.16 -25.09
CA VAL A 132 3.99 -18.30 -25.20
C VAL A 132 5.15 -19.11 -25.80
N VAL A 133 5.44 -20.30 -25.26
CA VAL A 133 6.52 -21.17 -25.72
C VAL A 133 6.22 -21.75 -27.13
N ALA A 134 4.98 -22.22 -27.35
CA ALA A 134 4.57 -22.78 -28.64
C ALA A 134 4.69 -21.75 -29.79
N ARG A 135 4.39 -20.50 -29.51
CA ARG A 135 4.53 -19.39 -30.47
C ARG A 135 5.91 -18.76 -30.51
N LYS A 136 6.83 -19.21 -29.65
CA LYS A 136 8.17 -18.61 -29.49
C LYS A 136 8.10 -17.10 -29.20
N TRP A 137 7.04 -16.69 -28.50
CA TRP A 137 6.80 -15.27 -28.20
C TRP A 137 7.86 -14.71 -27.25
N ASP A 138 8.34 -15.54 -26.33
CA ASP A 138 9.44 -15.26 -25.39
C ASP A 138 10.79 -15.04 -26.10
N GLN A 139 10.92 -15.48 -27.36
CA GLN A 139 12.13 -15.33 -28.18
C GLN A 139 12.10 -14.09 -29.08
N GLN A 140 11.04 -13.30 -29.04
CA GLN A 140 10.98 -12.05 -29.79
C GLN A 140 12.01 -11.05 -29.25
N PRO A 141 12.77 -10.32 -30.11
CA PRO A 141 13.86 -9.45 -29.64
C PRO A 141 13.46 -8.40 -28.61
N ASN A 142 12.27 -7.80 -28.76
CA ASN A 142 11.73 -6.83 -27.82
C ASN A 142 11.37 -7.46 -26.46
N VAL A 143 10.86 -8.71 -26.48
CA VAL A 143 10.50 -9.44 -25.26
C VAL A 143 11.76 -9.87 -24.52
N VAL A 144 12.74 -10.45 -25.25
CA VAL A 144 14.05 -10.82 -24.69
C VAL A 144 14.70 -9.60 -24.03
N ALA A 145 14.79 -8.47 -24.75
CA ALA A 145 15.37 -7.25 -24.20
C ALA A 145 14.61 -6.71 -22.96
N GLN A 146 13.31 -6.92 -22.90
CA GLN A 146 12.51 -6.56 -21.72
C GLN A 146 12.77 -7.50 -20.55
N LEU A 147 12.79 -8.81 -20.79
CA LEU A 147 13.08 -9.82 -19.77
C LEU A 147 14.50 -9.65 -19.20
N ASP A 148 15.49 -9.37 -20.05
CA ASP A 148 16.87 -9.13 -19.62
C ASP A 148 16.94 -7.91 -18.67
N ARG A 149 16.31 -6.79 -19.04
CA ARG A 149 16.24 -5.61 -18.15
C ARG A 149 15.56 -5.92 -16.80
N MET A 150 14.46 -6.68 -16.84
CA MET A 150 13.78 -7.09 -15.60
C MET A 150 14.66 -7.99 -14.74
N ARG A 151 15.38 -8.93 -15.38
CA ARG A 151 16.33 -9.83 -14.70
C ARG A 151 17.47 -9.06 -14.07
N GLU A 152 18.10 -8.14 -14.81
CA GLU A 152 19.16 -7.28 -14.28
C GLU A 152 18.68 -6.45 -13.08
N ALA A 153 17.54 -5.79 -13.20
CA ALA A 153 16.95 -5.01 -12.12
C ALA A 153 16.66 -5.88 -10.88
N ALA A 154 16.11 -7.07 -11.09
CA ALA A 154 15.83 -8.01 -10.00
C ALA A 154 17.12 -8.50 -9.32
N LEU A 155 18.16 -8.83 -10.09
CA LEU A 155 19.46 -9.25 -9.55
C LEU A 155 20.11 -8.15 -8.72
N VAL A 156 20.10 -6.90 -9.21
CA VAL A 156 20.63 -5.74 -8.47
C VAL A 156 19.86 -5.56 -7.17
N GLU A 157 18.53 -5.61 -7.20
CA GLU A 157 17.71 -5.41 -6.01
C GLU A 157 17.91 -6.52 -4.96
N LEU A 158 17.89 -7.79 -5.39
CA LEU A 158 18.11 -8.94 -4.50
C LEU A 158 19.51 -8.90 -3.86
N TYR A 159 20.52 -8.52 -4.64
CA TYR A 159 21.88 -8.38 -4.11
C TYR A 159 21.97 -7.22 -3.12
N LEU A 160 21.44 -6.04 -3.46
CA LEU A 160 21.43 -4.88 -2.56
C LEU A 160 20.68 -5.19 -1.27
N GLN A 161 19.55 -5.91 -1.35
CA GLN A 161 18.82 -6.37 -0.17
C GLN A 161 19.69 -7.28 0.70
N SER A 162 20.43 -8.22 0.10
CA SER A 162 21.29 -9.16 0.84
C SER A 162 22.41 -8.45 1.61
N VAL A 163 23.09 -7.48 0.98
CA VAL A 163 24.21 -6.74 1.59
C VAL A 163 23.77 -5.62 2.53
N SER A 164 22.51 -5.22 2.50
CA SER A 164 21.95 -4.20 3.37
C SER A 164 21.05 -4.75 4.49
N THR A 165 20.93 -6.07 4.61
CA THR A 165 20.13 -6.69 5.68
C THR A 165 20.80 -6.44 7.04
N PRO A 166 20.11 -5.79 8.00
CA PRO A 166 20.66 -5.61 9.34
C PRO A 166 20.86 -6.94 10.05
N PRO A 167 21.86 -7.04 10.96
CA PRO A 167 22.10 -8.25 11.76
C PRO A 167 20.81 -8.74 12.46
N ALA A 168 20.72 -10.06 12.69
CA ALA A 168 19.54 -10.65 13.30
C ALA A 168 19.25 -10.11 14.72
N ASN A 169 20.30 -9.75 15.45
CA ASN A 169 20.23 -9.21 16.81
C ASN A 169 20.05 -7.69 16.87
N PHE A 170 19.85 -7.02 15.73
CA PHE A 170 19.56 -5.58 15.69
C PHE A 170 18.07 -5.34 15.43
N PRO A 171 17.46 -4.36 16.12
CA PRO A 171 17.98 -3.65 17.30
C PRO A 171 18.00 -4.54 18.54
N ASN A 172 18.94 -4.32 19.45
CA ASN A 172 18.91 -4.90 20.78
C ASN A 172 18.00 -4.06 21.73
N GLU A 173 17.79 -4.54 22.98
CA GLU A 173 16.94 -3.82 23.93
C GLU A 173 17.45 -2.42 24.30
N ASP A 174 18.77 -2.26 24.40
CA ASP A 174 19.38 -0.96 24.71
C ASP A 174 19.17 0.04 23.55
N ASP A 175 19.23 -0.44 22.31
CA ASP A 175 18.97 0.40 21.14
C ASP A 175 17.51 0.85 21.11
N LEU A 176 16.57 -0.07 21.39
CA LEU A 176 15.13 0.22 21.48
C LEU A 176 14.83 1.24 22.57
N GLN A 177 15.41 1.03 23.77
CA GLN A 177 15.21 1.92 24.90
C GLN A 177 15.73 3.34 24.59
N LYS A 178 16.93 3.46 24.03
CA LYS A 178 17.51 4.76 23.65
C LYS A 178 16.64 5.52 22.65
N VAL A 179 16.18 4.81 21.59
CA VAL A 179 15.33 5.44 20.56
C VAL A 179 13.97 5.80 21.12
N TYR A 180 13.37 4.95 21.98
CA TYR A 180 12.13 5.25 22.66
C TYR A 180 12.25 6.50 23.53
N ASP A 181 13.29 6.59 24.39
CA ASP A 181 13.48 7.73 25.28
C ASP A 181 13.74 9.03 24.51
N ALA A 182 14.51 8.98 23.42
CA ALA A 182 14.74 10.13 22.55
C ALA A 182 13.47 10.61 21.85
N ASN A 183 12.49 9.73 21.62
CA ASN A 183 11.26 10.04 20.89
C ASN A 183 10.00 9.97 21.76
N ARG A 184 10.14 10.03 23.09
CA ARG A 184 9.03 9.83 24.04
C ARG A 184 7.85 10.79 23.80
N SER A 185 8.12 12.01 23.37
CA SER A 185 7.08 12.97 23.02
C SER A 185 6.23 12.55 21.81
N ALA A 186 6.81 11.82 20.87
CA ALA A 186 6.10 11.27 19.71
C ALA A 186 5.22 10.06 20.07
N MET A 187 5.45 9.47 21.26
CA MET A 187 4.64 8.35 21.77
C MET A 187 3.41 8.82 22.55
N LEU A 188 3.22 10.13 22.71
CA LEU A 188 2.07 10.68 23.40
C LEU A 188 0.79 10.48 22.59
N VAL A 189 -0.14 9.74 23.16
CA VAL A 189 -1.53 9.67 22.69
C VAL A 189 -2.28 10.83 23.35
N PRO A 190 -2.79 11.80 22.59
CA PRO A 190 -3.50 12.93 23.16
C PRO A 190 -4.82 12.49 23.82
N ARG A 191 -5.33 13.30 24.73
CA ARG A 191 -6.66 13.12 25.28
C ARG A 191 -7.69 13.01 24.15
N GLN A 192 -8.66 12.13 24.31
CA GLN A 192 -9.76 11.93 23.37
C GLN A 192 -11.10 12.11 24.07
N PHE A 193 -12.06 12.62 23.34
CA PHE A 193 -13.44 12.80 23.78
C PHE A 193 -14.36 12.04 22.83
N GLU A 194 -15.25 11.26 23.39
CA GLU A 194 -16.37 10.69 22.64
C GLU A 194 -17.51 11.68 22.67
N LEU A 195 -17.85 12.22 21.50
CA LEU A 195 -18.78 13.34 21.37
C LEU A 195 -19.99 12.95 20.51
N ALA A 196 -21.13 13.53 20.83
CA ALA A 196 -22.27 13.62 19.92
C ALA A 196 -22.63 15.10 19.70
N GLN A 197 -23.23 15.41 18.57
CA GLN A 197 -23.55 16.77 18.13
C GLN A 197 -24.98 16.87 17.59
N ILE A 198 -25.66 17.93 17.98
CA ILE A 198 -26.79 18.48 17.25
C ILE A 198 -26.32 19.76 16.56
N PHE A 199 -26.59 19.86 15.26
CA PHE A 199 -26.17 21.02 14.46
C PHE A 199 -27.40 21.66 13.82
N VAL A 200 -27.54 22.96 14.02
CA VAL A 200 -28.59 23.78 13.39
C VAL A 200 -27.91 24.76 12.43
N ALA A 201 -28.09 24.52 11.14
CA ALA A 201 -27.46 25.32 10.11
C ALA A 201 -28.01 26.75 10.10
N ALA A 202 -27.10 27.71 10.25
CA ALA A 202 -27.39 29.15 10.14
C ALA A 202 -26.07 29.85 9.73
N PRO A 203 -25.71 29.85 8.45
CA PRO A 203 -24.51 30.55 7.99
C PRO A 203 -24.49 32.00 8.44
N LYS A 204 -23.30 32.55 8.68
CA LYS A 204 -23.14 33.93 9.17
C LYS A 204 -23.74 34.97 8.21
N ASP A 205 -23.73 34.65 6.90
CA ASP A 205 -24.24 35.54 5.84
C ASP A 205 -25.69 35.16 5.41
N ALA A 206 -26.38 34.33 6.23
CA ALA A 206 -27.74 33.95 5.96
C ALA A 206 -28.70 35.16 6.09
N ASP A 207 -29.76 35.13 5.30
CA ASP A 207 -30.80 36.13 5.45
C ASP A 207 -31.53 35.97 6.80
N LYS A 208 -32.24 37.04 7.19
CA LYS A 208 -32.94 37.11 8.48
C LYS A 208 -33.97 35.99 8.66
N ALA A 209 -34.63 35.56 7.57
CA ALA A 209 -35.64 34.52 7.64
C ALA A 209 -35.03 33.14 7.96
N VAL A 210 -33.85 32.84 7.42
CA VAL A 210 -33.09 31.61 7.76
C VAL A 210 -32.59 31.66 9.19
N GLU A 211 -32.09 32.82 9.64
CA GLU A 211 -31.61 32.98 11.01
C GLU A 211 -32.76 32.82 12.04
N ASP A 212 -33.92 33.47 11.79
CA ASP A 212 -35.09 33.39 12.67
C ASP A 212 -35.61 31.94 12.75
N LYS A 213 -35.66 31.22 11.62
CA LYS A 213 -36.04 29.79 11.58
C LYS A 213 -35.06 28.93 12.35
N ALA A 214 -33.75 29.16 12.23
CA ALA A 214 -32.72 28.43 12.94
C ALA A 214 -32.82 28.66 14.45
N LYS A 215 -33.12 29.91 14.90
CA LYS A 215 -33.35 30.21 16.32
C LYS A 215 -34.58 29.49 16.87
N GLN A 216 -35.69 29.45 16.12
CA GLN A 216 -36.89 28.70 16.51
C GLN A 216 -36.59 27.21 16.68
N SER A 217 -35.87 26.61 15.70
CA SER A 217 -35.45 25.21 15.79
C SER A 217 -34.53 24.97 16.99
N LEU A 218 -33.60 25.87 17.23
CA LEU A 218 -32.70 25.80 18.38
C LEU A 218 -33.48 25.83 19.71
N ASP A 219 -34.44 26.76 19.86
CA ASP A 219 -35.28 26.88 21.06
C ASP A 219 -36.13 25.61 21.31
N ASP A 220 -36.66 25.01 20.24
CA ASP A 220 -37.40 23.74 20.32
C ASP A 220 -36.50 22.58 20.76
N ILE A 221 -35.29 22.48 20.17
CA ILE A 221 -34.28 21.47 20.58
C ILE A 221 -33.90 21.64 22.05
N LEU A 222 -33.61 22.87 22.48
CA LEU A 222 -33.25 23.15 23.86
C LEU A 222 -34.40 22.81 24.86
N ARG A 223 -35.63 23.04 24.44
CA ARG A 223 -36.81 22.67 25.24
C ARG A 223 -36.92 21.13 25.38
N LYS A 224 -36.71 20.40 24.28
CA LYS A 224 -36.69 18.94 24.29
C LYS A 224 -35.56 18.39 25.16
N LEU A 225 -34.34 18.95 25.03
CA LEU A 225 -33.17 18.54 25.83
C LEU A 225 -33.31 18.79 27.31
N LYS A 226 -34.11 19.80 27.74
CA LYS A 226 -34.37 20.10 29.15
C LYS A 226 -35.46 19.23 29.77
N ALA A 227 -36.20 18.45 28.96
CA ALA A 227 -37.26 17.58 29.47
C ALA A 227 -36.66 16.41 30.31
N PRO A 228 -37.33 15.97 31.37
CA PRO A 228 -36.86 14.82 32.13
C PRO A 228 -36.77 13.56 31.23
N GLY A 229 -35.63 12.88 31.25
CA GLY A 229 -35.43 11.69 30.45
C GLY A 229 -35.14 11.95 28.94
N ALA A 230 -34.77 13.17 28.58
CA ALA A 230 -34.45 13.53 27.18
C ALA A 230 -33.39 12.61 26.60
N ASP A 231 -33.68 12.04 25.43
CA ASP A 231 -32.74 11.26 24.63
C ASP A 231 -32.10 12.16 23.60
N PHE A 232 -30.81 12.47 23.83
CA PHE A 232 -30.03 13.32 22.91
C PHE A 232 -29.95 12.72 21.51
N ALA A 233 -29.76 11.40 21.40
CA ALA A 233 -29.63 10.74 20.11
C ALA A 233 -30.94 10.80 19.31
N ALA A 234 -32.06 10.51 19.95
CA ALA A 234 -33.37 10.61 19.31
C ALA A 234 -33.70 12.05 18.84
N ILE A 235 -33.29 13.06 19.61
CA ILE A 235 -33.47 14.47 19.25
C ILE A 235 -32.55 14.83 18.08
N ALA A 236 -31.30 14.36 18.08
CA ALA A 236 -30.37 14.58 16.97
C ALA A 236 -30.87 13.98 15.67
N ASP A 237 -31.41 12.75 15.70
CA ASP A 237 -31.94 12.08 14.51
C ASP A 237 -33.17 12.79 13.95
N ALA A 238 -34.09 13.22 14.83
CA ALA A 238 -35.34 13.83 14.44
C ALA A 238 -35.17 15.26 13.86
N ASP A 239 -34.35 16.08 14.50
CA ASP A 239 -34.26 17.51 14.17
C ASP A 239 -33.08 17.85 13.22
N ASN A 240 -32.10 16.94 13.07
CA ASN A 240 -30.87 17.19 12.31
C ASN A 240 -30.69 16.23 11.13
N GLY A 241 -31.55 15.21 10.99
CA GLY A 241 -31.36 14.15 9.99
C GLY A 241 -30.01 13.43 10.16
N ALA A 242 -29.43 13.53 11.34
CA ALA A 242 -28.20 12.84 11.68
C ALA A 242 -28.52 11.35 11.74
N LYS A 243 -27.82 10.55 10.94
CA LYS A 243 -27.81 9.10 11.14
C LYS A 243 -26.92 8.84 12.35
N ASP A 244 -27.27 7.87 13.17
CA ASP A 244 -26.50 7.45 14.36
C ASP A 244 -26.55 8.40 15.58
N GLY A 245 -27.65 9.14 15.79
CA GLY A 245 -27.84 9.97 16.98
C GLY A 245 -26.88 11.15 17.09
N GLY A 246 -26.32 11.60 15.96
CA GLY A 246 -25.30 12.66 15.92
C GLY A 246 -23.95 12.24 16.49
N ASN A 247 -23.66 10.95 16.64
CA ASN A 247 -22.41 10.45 17.20
C ASN A 247 -21.23 10.81 16.27
N LEU A 248 -20.21 11.49 16.82
CA LEU A 248 -18.96 11.85 16.15
C LEU A 248 -17.84 10.84 16.44
N GLY A 249 -18.07 9.89 17.34
CA GLY A 249 -17.07 8.96 17.82
C GLY A 249 -15.98 9.61 18.67
N TRP A 250 -14.81 8.96 18.74
CA TRP A 250 -13.66 9.44 19.49
C TRP A 250 -12.88 10.49 18.68
N VAL A 251 -12.81 11.71 19.22
CA VAL A 251 -12.11 12.86 18.62
C VAL A 251 -10.95 13.25 19.52
N ALA A 252 -9.74 13.36 18.97
CA ALA A 252 -8.58 13.83 19.73
C ALA A 252 -8.73 15.32 20.04
N GLU A 253 -8.26 15.74 21.23
CA GLU A 253 -8.33 17.13 21.67
C GLU A 253 -7.73 18.11 20.66
N SER A 254 -6.65 17.73 19.98
CA SER A 254 -5.98 18.51 18.95
C SER A 254 -6.81 18.70 17.68
N GLN A 255 -7.78 17.82 17.42
CA GLN A 255 -8.66 17.86 16.26
C GLN A 255 -9.90 18.72 16.48
N ILE A 256 -10.22 19.03 17.74
CA ILE A 256 -11.38 19.88 18.09
C ILE A 256 -11.03 21.33 17.77
N ARG A 257 -11.96 22.02 17.11
CA ARG A 257 -11.82 23.47 16.83
C ARG A 257 -11.63 24.24 18.15
N PRO A 258 -10.74 25.26 18.17
CA PRO A 258 -10.45 26.02 19.40
C PRO A 258 -11.68 26.58 20.09
N GLU A 259 -12.65 27.08 19.29
CA GLU A 259 -13.89 27.68 19.78
C GLU A 259 -14.76 26.67 20.53
N ILE A 260 -14.75 25.43 20.07
CA ILE A 260 -15.52 24.31 20.69
C ILE A 260 -14.77 23.70 21.85
N ARG A 261 -13.44 23.63 21.76
CA ARG A 261 -12.58 22.93 22.74
C ARG A 261 -12.80 23.41 24.16
N THR A 262 -12.90 24.72 24.37
CA THR A 262 -13.12 25.33 25.69
C THR A 262 -14.43 24.82 26.31
N HIS A 263 -15.48 24.69 25.52
CA HIS A 263 -16.78 24.17 25.99
C HIS A 263 -16.70 22.67 26.32
N VAL A 264 -16.05 21.86 25.43
CA VAL A 264 -15.89 20.41 25.67
C VAL A 264 -15.08 20.13 26.92
N LEU A 265 -14.00 20.88 27.19
CA LEU A 265 -13.15 20.72 28.38
C LEU A 265 -13.90 21.00 29.70
N GLY A 266 -14.93 21.83 29.66
CA GLY A 266 -15.77 22.15 30.81
C GLY A 266 -16.92 21.16 31.07
N LEU A 267 -17.20 20.23 30.15
CA LEU A 267 -18.31 19.29 30.28
C LEU A 267 -18.00 18.13 31.22
N ALA A 268 -18.96 17.77 32.05
CA ALA A 268 -18.94 16.49 32.74
C ALA A 268 -19.39 15.36 31.79
N LYS A 269 -19.03 14.11 32.12
CA LYS A 269 -19.52 12.92 31.42
C LYS A 269 -21.05 12.91 31.35
N ASN A 270 -21.59 12.66 30.17
CA ASN A 270 -23.00 12.71 29.80
C ASN A 270 -23.65 14.10 29.85
N ALA A 271 -22.90 15.17 30.12
CA ALA A 271 -23.43 16.52 30.06
C ALA A 271 -23.57 17.02 28.61
N VAL A 272 -24.53 17.94 28.43
CA VAL A 272 -24.80 18.64 27.18
C VAL A 272 -24.33 20.08 27.33
N SER A 273 -23.67 20.62 26.29
CA SER A 273 -23.22 22.01 26.31
C SER A 273 -24.37 23.00 26.10
N ASP A 274 -24.13 24.24 26.45
CA ASP A 274 -24.90 25.36 25.89
C ASP A 274 -24.70 25.43 24.36
N PRO A 275 -25.63 26.05 23.62
CA PRO A 275 -25.48 26.26 22.18
C PRO A 275 -24.25 27.11 21.87
N ILE A 276 -23.40 26.61 20.98
CA ILE A 276 -22.18 27.27 20.53
C ILE A 276 -22.43 27.83 19.14
N ARG A 277 -22.32 29.15 18.99
CA ARG A 277 -22.49 29.81 17.68
C ARG A 277 -21.15 29.81 16.95
N LEU A 278 -21.15 29.25 15.74
CA LEU A 278 -20.02 29.31 14.79
C LEU A 278 -20.49 29.92 13.48
N ASP A 279 -19.58 30.10 12.51
CA ASP A 279 -19.87 30.74 11.24
C ASP A 279 -20.87 29.94 10.37
N ASP A 280 -21.00 28.65 10.59
CA ASP A 280 -21.88 27.73 9.87
C ASP A 280 -23.23 27.48 10.56
N GLY A 281 -23.34 27.80 11.86
CA GLY A 281 -24.58 27.59 12.59
C GLY A 281 -24.38 27.42 14.08
N TRP A 282 -25.36 26.78 14.69
CA TRP A 282 -25.37 26.46 16.11
C TRP A 282 -25.02 25.01 16.36
N HIS A 283 -24.14 24.77 17.33
CA HIS A 283 -23.68 23.45 17.72
C HIS A 283 -24.03 23.18 19.18
N ILE A 284 -24.70 22.09 19.45
CA ILE A 284 -24.94 21.57 20.81
C ILE A 284 -24.18 20.25 20.92
N LEU A 285 -23.31 20.12 21.91
CA LEU A 285 -22.46 18.97 22.09
C LEU A 285 -22.86 18.18 23.31
N LYS A 286 -22.77 16.86 23.22
CA LYS A 286 -22.84 15.97 24.38
C LYS A 286 -21.51 15.26 24.54
N LEU A 287 -20.93 15.33 25.75
CA LEU A 287 -19.76 14.54 26.09
C LEU A 287 -20.22 13.15 26.56
N ILE A 288 -19.91 12.12 25.78
CA ILE A 288 -20.26 10.73 26.09
C ILE A 288 -19.22 10.14 27.03
N ASP A 289 -17.95 10.22 26.65
CA ASP A 289 -16.84 9.72 27.48
C ASP A 289 -15.53 10.45 27.19
N THR A 290 -14.51 10.23 28.04
CA THR A 290 -13.18 10.84 27.90
C THR A 290 -12.09 9.79 28.10
N LYS A 291 -11.11 9.73 27.25
CA LYS A 291 -9.85 9.01 27.44
C LYS A 291 -8.75 9.99 27.77
N ALA A 292 -8.08 9.80 28.91
CA ALA A 292 -6.95 10.64 29.30
C ALA A 292 -5.79 10.50 28.31
N ALA A 293 -4.99 11.56 28.15
CA ALA A 293 -3.72 11.46 27.44
C ALA A 293 -2.79 10.49 28.16
N TYR A 294 -2.08 9.67 27.40
CA TYR A 294 -1.05 8.77 27.95
C TYR A 294 0.10 8.62 26.98
N THR A 295 1.28 8.29 27.48
CA THR A 295 2.43 7.94 26.63
C THR A 295 2.45 6.43 26.46
N ARG A 296 2.40 5.96 25.20
CA ARG A 296 2.55 4.53 24.93
C ARG A 296 3.87 4.03 25.52
N THR A 297 3.84 2.90 26.17
CA THR A 297 5.01 2.26 26.77
C THR A 297 5.89 1.60 25.70
N LEU A 298 7.18 1.38 26.03
CA LEU A 298 8.07 0.66 25.11
C LEU A 298 7.54 -0.72 24.69
N PRO A 299 6.96 -1.56 25.57
CA PRO A 299 6.35 -2.82 25.14
C PRO A 299 5.25 -2.66 24.10
N GLU A 300 4.41 -1.61 24.21
CA GLU A 300 3.31 -1.36 23.26
C GLU A 300 3.78 -0.94 21.86
N VAL A 301 4.95 -0.34 21.76
CA VAL A 301 5.51 0.16 20.47
C VAL A 301 6.71 -0.64 19.98
N ARG A 302 7.14 -1.65 20.74
CA ARG A 302 8.39 -2.39 20.54
C ARG A 302 8.54 -2.95 19.13
N ASP A 303 7.53 -3.66 18.65
CA ASP A 303 7.59 -4.31 17.34
C ASP A 303 7.60 -3.29 16.21
N GLN A 304 6.76 -2.26 16.32
CA GLN A 304 6.73 -1.16 15.36
C GLN A 304 8.06 -0.41 15.34
N LEU A 305 8.63 -0.09 16.49
CA LEU A 305 9.89 0.61 16.62
C LEU A 305 11.05 -0.24 16.08
N SER A 306 11.08 -1.53 16.42
CA SER A 306 12.06 -2.48 15.90
C SER A 306 12.03 -2.55 14.38
N GLN A 307 10.85 -2.67 13.79
CA GLN A 307 10.69 -2.72 12.33
C GLN A 307 11.15 -1.42 11.67
N GLN A 308 10.80 -0.27 12.24
CA GLN A 308 11.25 1.03 11.74
C GLN A 308 12.77 1.14 11.77
N MET A 309 13.41 0.82 12.91
CA MET A 309 14.87 0.87 13.08
C MET A 309 15.57 -0.06 12.08
N ARG A 310 15.05 -1.27 11.86
CA ARG A 310 15.59 -2.20 10.86
C ARG A 310 15.52 -1.64 9.45
N THR A 311 14.42 -1.02 9.08
CA THR A 311 14.21 -0.39 7.77
C THR A 311 15.17 0.79 7.56
N GLU A 312 15.31 1.65 8.57
CA GLU A 312 16.25 2.76 8.53
C GLU A 312 17.70 2.28 8.43
N ARG A 313 18.06 1.25 9.21
CA ARG A 313 19.40 0.65 9.18
C ARG A 313 19.71 0.02 7.82
N ALA A 314 18.75 -0.72 7.24
CA ALA A 314 18.88 -1.29 5.90
C ALA A 314 19.11 -0.19 4.85
N THR A 315 18.35 0.89 4.92
CA THR A 315 18.51 2.06 4.03
C THR A 315 19.91 2.69 4.16
N MET A 316 20.40 2.84 5.39
CA MET A 316 21.76 3.37 5.64
C MET A 316 22.84 2.45 5.09
N LEU A 317 22.73 1.14 5.34
CA LEU A 317 23.68 0.14 4.83
C LEU A 317 23.71 0.14 3.30
N ARG A 318 22.53 0.19 2.66
CA ARG A 318 22.41 0.27 1.20
C ARG A 318 23.10 1.52 0.64
N ARG A 319 22.86 2.68 1.25
CA ARG A 319 23.51 3.93 0.83
C ARG A 319 25.02 3.88 1.00
N ALA A 320 25.48 3.36 2.14
CA ALA A 320 26.89 3.22 2.42
C ALA A 320 27.59 2.28 1.42
N TYR A 321 26.96 1.13 1.11
CA TYR A 321 27.48 0.20 0.11
C TYR A 321 27.58 0.83 -1.28
N LEU A 322 26.55 1.50 -1.74
CA LEU A 322 26.56 2.18 -3.05
C LEU A 322 27.58 3.32 -3.10
N ALA A 323 27.73 4.07 -2.01
CA ALA A 323 28.71 5.15 -1.94
C ALA A 323 30.15 4.61 -2.02
N GLU A 324 30.45 3.50 -1.34
CA GLU A 324 31.77 2.89 -1.39
C GLU A 324 32.05 2.30 -2.80
N LEU A 325 31.07 1.62 -3.40
CA LEU A 325 31.18 1.10 -4.76
C LEU A 325 31.47 2.21 -5.78
N LEU A 326 30.78 3.35 -5.69
CA LEU A 326 31.00 4.50 -6.57
C LEU A 326 32.34 5.22 -6.30
N LYS A 327 32.86 5.14 -5.10
CA LYS A 327 34.17 5.66 -4.75
C LYS A 327 35.30 4.80 -5.31
N GLU A 328 35.12 3.46 -5.27
CA GLU A 328 36.06 2.51 -5.89
C GLU A 328 36.04 2.57 -7.41
N HIS A 329 34.88 2.87 -7.97
CA HIS A 329 34.62 2.94 -9.41
C HIS A 329 33.99 4.28 -9.80
N PRO A 330 34.77 5.39 -9.80
CA PRO A 330 34.22 6.72 -10.05
C PRO A 330 33.64 6.82 -11.47
N PRO A 331 32.37 7.23 -11.63
CA PRO A 331 31.77 7.36 -12.94
C PRO A 331 32.37 8.55 -13.71
N VAL A 332 32.71 8.32 -14.98
CA VAL A 332 33.08 9.39 -15.91
C VAL A 332 31.89 9.65 -16.82
N LEU A 333 31.33 10.86 -16.73
CA LEU A 333 30.16 11.25 -17.52
C LEU A 333 30.60 12.08 -18.72
N ASN A 334 30.09 11.75 -19.92
CA ASN A 334 30.21 12.59 -21.11
C ASN A 334 28.98 13.51 -21.20
N GLU A 335 29.10 14.70 -20.61
CA GLU A 335 27.98 15.67 -20.51
C GLU A 335 27.49 16.12 -21.91
N LEU A 336 28.41 16.19 -22.90
CA LEU A 336 28.06 16.56 -24.27
C LEU A 336 27.17 15.50 -24.94
N ALA A 337 27.48 14.22 -24.71
CA ALA A 337 26.63 13.12 -25.20
C ALA A 337 25.28 13.06 -24.46
N LEU A 338 25.27 13.38 -23.17
CA LEU A 338 24.05 13.43 -22.39
C LEU A 338 23.12 14.56 -22.82
N SER A 339 23.65 15.76 -23.13
CA SER A 339 22.84 16.88 -23.60
C SER A 339 22.20 16.62 -24.96
N GLY A 340 22.87 15.84 -25.85
CA GLY A 340 22.38 15.48 -27.19
C GLY A 340 21.34 14.36 -27.19
N LEU A 341 21.14 13.60 -26.09
CA LEU A 341 20.24 12.44 -26.04
C LEU A 341 18.78 12.76 -26.39
N PHE A 342 18.32 13.95 -26.10
CA PHE A 342 16.93 14.39 -26.29
C PHE A 342 16.75 15.34 -27.48
N ASP A 343 17.83 15.83 -28.09
CA ASP A 343 17.74 16.74 -29.24
C ASP A 343 17.30 16.05 -30.54
N ASN A 344 17.51 14.74 -30.67
CA ASN A 344 17.04 13.95 -31.79
C ASN A 344 15.53 13.62 -31.80
N SER A 345 14.80 13.98 -30.76
CA SER A 345 13.35 13.78 -30.70
C SER A 345 12.53 14.91 -31.35
N ARG A 346 13.21 15.94 -31.93
CA ARG A 346 12.59 17.09 -32.61
C ARG A 346 12.72 17.12 -34.11
N LYS A 347 13.17 16.01 -34.75
CA LYS A 347 13.17 15.90 -36.22
C LYS A 347 12.07 14.97 -36.71
#